data_53fe6f0a3191cebeff6ced4e0c5a2bbd
#
_entry.id   53fe6f0a3191cebeff6ced4e0c5a2bbd
#
_cell.length_a   1.000
_cell.length_b   1.000
_cell.length_c   1.000
_cell.angle_alpha   90.00
_cell.angle_beta   90.00
_cell.angle_gamma   90.00
#
_symmetry.space_group_name_H-M   'P 1'
#
loop_
_entity.id
_entity.type
_entity.pdbx_description
1 polymer ?
#
loop_
_entity_poly.entity_id
_entity_poly.type
_entity_poly.pdbx_seq_one_letter_code
_entity_poly.pdbx_strand_id
1 'polypeptide(L)'
;MPVMDDIRKETSKMKDKTFKEKLAYFWGYYKFHTLAAIALLIMVIWFIHDVAAQKENAFYALLVNAGGYPMADDAGNEFAESAGIDLKQYDIKIDTSVVYDPEDFSKDSYYGAMKLSALLAAGEVDTFVSRENVFTNYALNESFFQLDEVMTAEQIAVYEGDIYYIDQADIDAKETEEIPISETAEDPAYASSAYTEDHRDPSQMENPIAAGIYLNVEDIPFFMDHNCFLSGKVVYGFMCNGAHTDQAVKFLSYLTGK
;
A
#
# COMPACT_ATOMS: atom_id res chain seq x y z
N MET A 1 6.63 -57.05 -2.30
CA MET A 1 6.58 -55.77 -1.55
C MET A 1 6.10 -56.12 -0.14
N PRO A 2 6.96 -56.17 0.87
CA PRO A 2 6.59 -56.70 2.20
C PRO A 2 5.50 -55.94 2.94
N VAL A 3 5.36 -54.62 2.70
CA VAL A 3 4.40 -53.79 3.42
C VAL A 3 2.91 -54.10 3.07
N MET A 4 2.63 -54.46 1.83
CA MET A 4 1.26 -54.83 1.40
C MET A 4 0.79 -56.17 1.98
N ASP A 5 1.68 -57.14 2.17
CA ASP A 5 1.34 -58.45 2.73
C ASP A 5 1.10 -58.38 4.22
N ASP A 6 1.80 -57.51 4.95
CA ASP A 6 1.56 -57.28 6.36
C ASP A 6 0.23 -56.55 6.60
N ILE A 7 -0.12 -55.57 5.76
CA ILE A 7 -1.41 -54.88 5.82
C ILE A 7 -2.56 -55.86 5.53
N ARG A 8 -2.41 -56.78 4.56
CA ARG A 8 -3.42 -57.80 4.28
C ARG A 8 -3.63 -58.80 5.40
N LYS A 9 -2.51 -59.26 6.06
CA LYS A 9 -2.60 -60.16 7.21
C LYS A 9 -3.25 -59.50 8.42
N GLU A 10 -3.00 -58.22 8.66
CA GLU A 10 -3.61 -57.50 9.76
C GLU A 10 -5.07 -57.18 9.51
N THR A 11 -5.44 -56.82 8.27
CA THR A 11 -6.84 -56.61 7.89
C THR A 11 -7.70 -57.86 8.00
N SER A 12 -7.10 -59.05 7.74
CA SER A 12 -7.83 -60.31 7.88
C SER A 12 -8.12 -60.69 9.33
N LYS A 13 -7.23 -60.36 10.27
CA LYS A 13 -7.40 -60.55 11.72
C LYS A 13 -8.48 -59.63 12.32
N MET A 14 -8.85 -58.56 11.62
CA MET A 14 -9.83 -57.59 12.07
C MET A 14 -11.26 -57.87 11.61
N LYS A 15 -11.47 -58.80 10.67
CA LYS A 15 -12.82 -59.10 10.11
C LYS A 15 -13.82 -59.56 11.16
N ASP A 16 -13.36 -60.31 12.17
CA ASP A 16 -14.24 -60.95 13.17
C ASP A 16 -14.32 -60.18 14.50
N LYS A 17 -13.69 -58.98 14.57
CA LYS A 17 -13.72 -58.15 15.79
C LYS A 17 -14.93 -57.23 15.85
N THR A 18 -15.44 -56.98 17.05
CA THR A 18 -16.50 -56.03 17.29
C THR A 18 -16.09 -54.58 16.94
N PHE A 19 -17.06 -53.73 16.67
CA PHE A 19 -16.81 -52.34 16.33
C PHE A 19 -15.96 -51.58 17.40
N LYS A 20 -16.22 -51.89 18.69
CA LYS A 20 -15.43 -51.33 19.81
C LYS A 20 -13.95 -51.77 19.78
N GLU A 21 -13.68 -53.02 19.47
CA GLU A 21 -12.31 -53.55 19.37
C GLU A 21 -11.57 -52.97 18.14
N LYS A 22 -12.28 -52.75 17.03
CA LYS A 22 -11.73 -52.12 15.84
C LYS A 22 -11.36 -50.64 16.12
N LEU A 23 -12.22 -49.93 16.84
CA LEU A 23 -12.00 -48.54 17.24
C LEU A 23 -10.84 -48.41 18.21
N ALA A 24 -10.75 -49.32 19.21
CA ALA A 24 -9.69 -49.33 20.20
C ALA A 24 -8.29 -49.63 19.54
N TYR A 25 -8.28 -50.55 18.57
CA TYR A 25 -7.07 -50.87 17.81
C TYR A 25 -6.63 -49.68 16.94
N PHE A 26 -7.58 -49.07 16.21
CA PHE A 26 -7.33 -47.89 15.41
C PHE A 26 -6.77 -46.74 16.26
N TRP A 27 -7.41 -46.49 17.41
CA TRP A 27 -6.95 -45.44 18.33
C TRP A 27 -5.59 -45.72 18.94
N GLY A 28 -5.29 -46.97 19.27
CA GLY A 28 -3.99 -47.38 19.80
C GLY A 28 -2.85 -47.18 18.82
N TYR A 29 -3.11 -47.44 17.54
CA TYR A 29 -2.09 -47.40 16.49
C TYR A 29 -1.98 -46.07 15.77
N TYR A 30 -3.13 -45.40 15.53
CA TYR A 30 -3.20 -44.21 14.69
C TYR A 30 -3.53 -42.90 15.44
N LYS A 31 -3.58 -42.94 16.79
CA LYS A 31 -3.96 -41.74 17.58
C LYS A 31 -3.19 -40.47 17.20
N PHE A 32 -1.89 -40.58 17.00
CA PHE A 32 -1.07 -39.42 16.65
C PHE A 32 -1.34 -38.92 15.20
N HIS A 33 -1.54 -39.84 14.27
CA HIS A 33 -1.88 -39.50 12.89
C HIS A 33 -3.29 -38.90 12.79
N THR A 34 -4.23 -39.45 13.56
CA THR A 34 -5.60 -38.94 13.63
C THR A 34 -5.65 -37.54 14.25
N LEU A 35 -4.90 -37.33 15.35
CA LEU A 35 -4.80 -36.00 15.96
C LEU A 35 -4.13 -35.01 15.02
N ALA A 36 -3.08 -35.40 14.32
CA ALA A 36 -2.43 -34.55 13.32
C ALA A 36 -3.36 -34.23 12.16
N ALA A 37 -4.13 -35.20 11.66
CA ALA A 37 -5.10 -34.97 10.60
C ALA A 37 -6.24 -34.04 11.03
N ILE A 38 -6.74 -34.19 12.27
CA ILE A 38 -7.76 -33.29 12.84
C ILE A 38 -7.20 -31.89 13.01
N ALA A 39 -5.98 -31.74 13.53
CA ALA A 39 -5.33 -30.44 13.69
C ALA A 39 -5.13 -29.72 12.34
N LEU A 40 -4.72 -30.46 11.33
CA LEU A 40 -4.56 -29.93 9.97
C LEU A 40 -5.91 -29.50 9.38
N LEU A 41 -6.96 -30.29 9.58
CA LEU A 41 -8.31 -29.96 9.13
C LEU A 41 -8.87 -28.71 9.81
N ILE A 42 -8.64 -28.57 11.11
CA ILE A 42 -9.01 -27.35 11.87
C ILE A 42 -8.23 -26.15 11.31
N MET A 43 -6.92 -26.31 11.07
CA MET A 43 -6.09 -25.25 10.49
C MET A 43 -6.61 -24.81 9.11
N VAL A 44 -6.96 -25.75 8.23
CA VAL A 44 -7.51 -25.46 6.90
C VAL A 44 -8.86 -24.76 7.01
N ILE A 45 -9.75 -25.21 7.89
CA ILE A 45 -11.06 -24.55 8.11
C ILE A 45 -10.84 -23.13 8.62
N TRP A 46 -9.94 -22.95 9.58
CA TRP A 46 -9.61 -21.63 10.13
C TRP A 46 -9.03 -20.72 9.05
N PHE A 47 -8.11 -21.22 8.23
CA PHE A 47 -7.52 -20.47 7.12
C PHE A 47 -8.58 -20.05 6.08
N ILE A 48 -9.48 -20.99 5.69
CA ILE A 48 -10.56 -20.67 4.74
C ILE A 48 -11.50 -19.62 5.33
N HIS A 49 -11.83 -19.74 6.62
CA HIS A 49 -12.68 -18.76 7.31
C HIS A 49 -12.02 -17.39 7.37
N ASP A 50 -10.71 -17.33 7.65
CA ASP A 50 -9.96 -16.08 7.72
C ASP A 50 -9.90 -15.38 6.35
N VAL A 51 -9.57 -16.13 5.29
CA VAL A 51 -9.58 -15.61 3.92
C VAL A 51 -10.96 -15.14 3.48
N ALA A 52 -12.01 -15.90 3.82
CA ALA A 52 -13.38 -15.54 3.46
C ALA A 52 -13.95 -14.36 4.27
N ALA A 53 -13.34 -14.07 5.43
CA ALA A 53 -13.71 -12.95 6.29
C ALA A 53 -12.93 -11.66 5.94
N GLN A 54 -11.90 -11.72 5.09
CA GLN A 54 -11.19 -10.54 4.63
C GLN A 54 -12.13 -9.66 3.81
N LYS A 55 -12.18 -8.39 4.18
CA LYS A 55 -12.92 -7.38 3.44
C LYS A 55 -12.09 -6.88 2.27
N GLU A 56 -12.75 -6.47 1.20
CA GLU A 56 -12.09 -5.76 0.12
C GLU A 56 -11.72 -4.33 0.55
N ASN A 57 -10.53 -3.87 0.17
CA ASN A 57 -10.17 -2.48 0.39
C ASN A 57 -11.04 -1.59 -0.50
N ALA A 58 -11.80 -0.68 0.09
CA ALA A 58 -12.51 0.36 -0.65
C ALA A 58 -11.64 1.57 -0.93
N PHE A 59 -10.57 1.75 -0.16
CA PHE A 59 -9.65 2.86 -0.31
C PHE A 59 -8.35 2.62 0.45
N TYR A 60 -7.22 2.99 -0.16
CA TYR A 60 -5.91 2.94 0.46
C TYR A 60 -5.14 4.25 0.24
N ALA A 61 -4.93 5.00 1.31
CA ALA A 61 -4.06 6.16 1.34
C ALA A 61 -2.69 5.83 1.95
N LEU A 62 -1.63 6.17 1.24
CA LEU A 62 -0.25 6.03 1.71
C LEU A 62 0.34 7.41 2.01
N LEU A 63 0.62 7.68 3.28
CA LEU A 63 1.20 8.93 3.78
C LEU A 63 2.66 8.69 4.16
N VAL A 64 3.58 9.00 3.27
CA VAL A 64 5.03 8.76 3.45
C VAL A 64 5.64 9.83 4.34
N ASN A 65 6.43 9.42 5.33
CA ASN A 65 7.04 10.29 6.35
C ASN A 65 6.02 11.04 7.22
N ALA A 66 4.82 10.51 7.37
CA ALA A 66 3.75 11.15 8.12
C ALA A 66 3.84 10.97 9.65
N GLY A 67 4.78 10.18 10.14
CA GLY A 67 4.95 9.96 11.60
C GLY A 67 5.55 8.61 11.95
N GLY A 68 5.61 7.67 11.01
CA GLY A 68 6.25 6.37 11.18
C GLY A 68 5.52 5.39 12.10
N TYR A 69 4.32 5.73 12.58
CA TYR A 69 3.47 4.86 13.39
C TYR A 69 2.22 4.47 12.61
N PRO A 70 1.71 3.25 12.78
CA PRO A 70 0.41 2.90 12.23
C PRO A 70 -0.65 3.89 12.73
N MET A 71 -1.47 4.38 11.81
CA MET A 71 -2.59 5.22 12.18
C MET A 71 -3.62 4.40 12.97
N ALA A 72 -4.30 5.02 13.90
CA ALA A 72 -5.37 4.36 14.61
C ALA A 72 -6.56 4.06 13.66
N ASP A 73 -7.26 2.96 13.92
CA ASP A 73 -8.38 2.49 13.07
C ASP A 73 -9.51 3.52 12.94
N ASP A 74 -9.63 4.46 13.90
CA ASP A 74 -10.63 5.53 13.89
C ASP A 74 -10.48 6.51 12.74
N ALA A 75 -9.27 6.80 12.29
CA ALA A 75 -9.02 7.69 11.15
C ALA A 75 -9.69 7.20 9.84
N GLY A 76 -9.62 5.88 9.59
CA GLY A 76 -10.34 5.26 8.48
C GLY A 76 -11.86 5.30 8.66
N ASN A 77 -12.35 5.16 9.90
CA ASN A 77 -13.76 5.19 10.22
C ASN A 77 -14.40 6.56 9.99
N GLU A 78 -13.69 7.63 10.34
CA GLU A 78 -14.16 9.01 10.11
C GLU A 78 -14.33 9.31 8.62
N PHE A 79 -13.35 8.91 7.82
CA PHE A 79 -13.44 9.05 6.37
C PHE A 79 -14.56 8.16 5.79
N ALA A 80 -14.72 6.92 6.26
CA ALA A 80 -15.78 6.02 5.82
C ALA A 80 -17.16 6.63 6.01
N GLU A 81 -17.40 7.23 7.18
CA GLU A 81 -18.66 7.91 7.48
C GLU A 81 -18.91 9.07 6.51
N SER A 82 -17.89 9.90 6.28
CA SER A 82 -17.96 11.03 5.34
C SER A 82 -18.20 10.59 3.89
N ALA A 83 -17.53 9.50 3.45
CA ALA A 83 -17.60 8.99 2.09
C ALA A 83 -18.82 8.07 1.84
N GLY A 84 -19.54 7.65 2.91
CA GLY A 84 -20.66 6.72 2.83
C GLY A 84 -20.25 5.28 2.55
N ILE A 85 -19.06 4.86 3.01
CA ILE A 85 -18.51 3.51 2.82
C ILE A 85 -18.99 2.59 3.93
N ASP A 86 -19.57 1.42 3.58
CA ASP A 86 -20.02 0.41 4.54
C ASP A 86 -18.84 -0.43 5.06
N LEU A 87 -18.35 -0.08 6.24
CA LEU A 87 -17.26 -0.80 6.91
C LEU A 87 -17.59 -2.25 7.32
N LYS A 88 -18.85 -2.72 7.15
CA LYS A 88 -19.15 -4.14 7.32
C LYS A 88 -18.67 -4.97 6.12
N GLN A 89 -18.65 -4.38 4.94
CA GLN A 89 -18.26 -5.04 3.67
C GLN A 89 -16.86 -4.67 3.24
N TYR A 90 -16.44 -3.44 3.50
CA TYR A 90 -15.19 -2.88 3.01
C TYR A 90 -14.24 -2.49 4.14
N ASP A 91 -12.97 -2.37 3.80
CA ASP A 91 -11.93 -1.83 4.66
C ASP A 91 -11.37 -0.54 4.07
N ILE A 92 -10.88 0.35 4.93
CA ILE A 92 -10.17 1.56 4.55
C ILE A 92 -8.80 1.53 5.21
N LYS A 93 -7.77 1.74 4.42
CA LYS A 93 -6.41 1.71 4.89
C LYS A 93 -5.75 3.07 4.73
N ILE A 94 -5.29 3.64 5.84
CA ILE A 94 -4.48 4.85 5.87
C ILE A 94 -3.14 4.47 6.51
N ASP A 95 -2.10 4.31 5.68
CA ASP A 95 -0.78 3.82 6.11
C ASP A 95 0.21 4.98 6.25
N THR A 96 0.66 5.21 7.46
CA THR A 96 1.68 6.19 7.82
C THR A 96 3.02 5.55 8.21
N SER A 97 3.14 4.24 8.05
CA SER A 97 4.26 3.46 8.58
C SER A 97 5.49 3.45 7.64
N VAL A 98 5.40 4.06 6.47
CA VAL A 98 6.53 4.17 5.54
C VAL A 98 7.35 5.40 5.86
N VAL A 99 8.62 5.18 6.18
CA VAL A 99 9.63 6.23 6.33
C VAL A 99 10.66 6.04 5.23
N TYR A 100 10.79 7.02 4.36
CA TYR A 100 11.71 7.01 3.23
C TYR A 100 12.21 8.40 2.91
N ASP A 101 13.52 8.52 2.75
CA ASP A 101 14.18 9.72 2.26
C ASP A 101 15.14 9.33 1.15
N PRO A 102 14.98 9.85 -0.08
CA PRO A 102 15.86 9.54 -1.20
C PRO A 102 17.32 9.99 -0.98
N GLU A 103 17.56 10.93 -0.07
CA GLU A 103 18.90 11.44 0.28
C GLU A 103 19.52 10.71 1.49
N ASP A 104 18.75 9.87 2.21
CA ASP A 104 19.24 9.11 3.36
C ASP A 104 19.56 7.67 3.00
N PHE A 105 20.85 7.33 3.02
CA PHE A 105 21.36 5.96 2.76
C PHE A 105 21.37 5.08 4.02
N SER A 106 20.66 5.43 5.06
CA SER A 106 20.50 4.59 6.25
C SER A 106 19.75 3.29 5.94
N LYS A 107 19.91 2.30 6.84
CA LYS A 107 19.16 1.04 6.71
C LYS A 107 17.66 1.24 6.79
N ASP A 108 17.21 2.20 7.58
CA ASP A 108 15.78 2.46 7.78
C ASP A 108 15.17 3.06 6.51
N SER A 109 15.84 4.00 5.84
CA SER A 109 15.42 4.53 4.55
C SER A 109 15.46 3.45 3.46
N TYR A 110 16.47 2.59 3.45
CA TYR A 110 16.53 1.46 2.51
C TYR A 110 15.34 0.49 2.68
N TYR A 111 15.00 0.11 3.93
CA TYR A 111 13.81 -0.72 4.19
C TYR A 111 12.52 0.00 3.83
N GLY A 112 12.45 1.30 4.07
CA GLY A 112 11.35 2.16 3.64
C GLY A 112 11.16 2.13 2.13
N ALA A 113 12.25 2.30 1.36
CA ALA A 113 12.23 2.22 -0.10
C ALA A 113 11.75 0.85 -0.61
N MET A 114 12.24 -0.25 -0.01
CA MET A 114 11.78 -1.60 -0.36
C MET A 114 10.29 -1.80 -0.08
N LYS A 115 9.81 -1.35 1.09
CA LYS A 115 8.41 -1.42 1.46
C LYS A 115 7.55 -0.61 0.51
N LEU A 116 7.97 0.62 0.23
CA LEU A 116 7.28 1.53 -0.69
C LEU A 116 7.17 0.92 -2.09
N SER A 117 8.28 0.42 -2.64
CA SER A 117 8.28 -0.26 -3.94
C SER A 117 7.34 -1.46 -3.99
N ALA A 118 7.31 -2.27 -2.91
CA ALA A 118 6.41 -3.42 -2.84
C ALA A 118 4.93 -3.01 -2.79
N LEU A 119 4.59 -1.97 -2.02
CA LEU A 119 3.22 -1.44 -1.91
C LEU A 119 2.74 -0.87 -3.25
N LEU A 120 3.58 -0.09 -3.92
CA LEU A 120 3.24 0.50 -5.22
C LEU A 120 3.12 -0.58 -6.30
N ALA A 121 4.02 -1.58 -6.31
CA ALA A 121 3.93 -2.71 -7.24
C ALA A 121 2.70 -3.59 -7.03
N ALA A 122 2.13 -3.63 -5.83
CA ALA A 122 0.89 -4.35 -5.55
C ALA A 122 -0.33 -3.70 -6.23
N GLY A 123 -0.27 -2.41 -6.59
CA GLY A 123 -1.36 -1.69 -7.25
C GLY A 123 -2.60 -1.49 -6.37
N GLU A 124 -2.41 -1.50 -5.05
CA GLU A 124 -3.51 -1.33 -4.09
C GLU A 124 -3.64 0.10 -3.56
N VAL A 125 -2.61 0.93 -3.79
CA VAL A 125 -2.56 2.31 -3.28
C VAL A 125 -3.32 3.23 -4.23
N ASP A 126 -4.33 3.92 -3.72
CA ASP A 126 -5.14 4.86 -4.50
C ASP A 126 -4.60 6.28 -4.43
N THR A 127 -4.02 6.65 -3.28
CA THR A 127 -3.49 7.99 -3.06
C THR A 127 -2.14 7.96 -2.34
N PHE A 128 -1.28 8.88 -2.74
CA PHE A 128 0.06 9.06 -2.21
C PHE A 128 0.24 10.47 -1.69
N VAL A 129 0.64 10.60 -0.44
CA VAL A 129 0.90 11.91 0.18
C VAL A 129 2.31 11.92 0.76
N SER A 130 3.11 12.87 0.36
CA SER A 130 4.48 13.00 0.87
C SER A 130 5.01 14.44 0.77
N ARG A 131 6.20 14.64 1.31
CA ARG A 131 6.98 15.85 1.03
C ARG A 131 7.35 15.90 -0.45
N GLU A 132 7.58 17.12 -0.94
CA GLU A 132 7.87 17.40 -2.35
C GLU A 132 9.05 16.58 -2.90
N ASN A 133 10.18 16.50 -2.16
CA ASN A 133 11.35 15.74 -2.60
C ASN A 133 11.05 14.25 -2.89
N VAL A 134 10.24 13.63 -2.04
CA VAL A 134 9.78 12.25 -2.25
C VAL A 134 8.77 12.20 -3.39
N PHE A 135 7.81 13.13 -3.42
CA PHE A 135 6.77 13.18 -4.45
C PHE A 135 7.35 13.31 -5.85
N THR A 136 8.26 14.28 -6.04
CA THR A 136 8.92 14.55 -7.34
C THR A 136 9.61 13.31 -7.90
N ASN A 137 10.28 12.53 -7.04
CA ASN A 137 10.93 11.29 -7.48
C ASN A 137 9.94 10.28 -8.10
N TYR A 138 8.71 10.20 -7.59
CA TYR A 138 7.66 9.34 -8.14
C TYR A 138 6.91 9.99 -9.31
N ALA A 139 6.74 11.31 -9.31
CA ALA A 139 6.16 12.05 -10.43
C ALA A 139 7.00 11.90 -11.70
N LEU A 140 8.34 11.98 -11.58
CA LEU A 140 9.28 11.71 -12.66
C LEU A 140 9.24 10.27 -13.21
N ASN A 141 8.63 9.33 -12.48
CA ASN A 141 8.41 7.95 -12.94
C ASN A 141 6.95 7.72 -13.36
N GLU A 142 6.22 8.77 -13.72
CA GLU A 142 4.83 8.70 -14.18
C GLU A 142 3.91 7.89 -13.24
N SER A 143 4.17 7.96 -11.92
CA SER A 143 3.42 7.17 -10.95
C SER A 143 2.04 7.73 -10.63
N PHE A 144 1.73 8.94 -11.09
CA PHE A 144 0.49 9.64 -10.78
C PHE A 144 -0.34 9.92 -12.03
N PHE A 145 -1.66 9.87 -11.89
CA PHE A 145 -2.58 10.42 -12.88
C PHE A 145 -2.38 11.93 -13.01
N GLN A 146 -2.59 12.47 -14.20
CA GLN A 146 -2.80 13.90 -14.39
C GLN A 146 -4.13 14.29 -13.74
N LEU A 147 -4.20 15.48 -13.15
CA LEU A 147 -5.40 15.88 -12.40
C LEU A 147 -6.67 15.89 -13.25
N ASP A 148 -6.57 16.22 -14.53
CA ASP A 148 -7.70 16.26 -15.47
C ASP A 148 -8.18 14.87 -15.92
N GLU A 149 -7.42 13.81 -15.64
CA GLU A 149 -7.85 12.42 -15.86
C GLU A 149 -8.78 11.91 -14.75
N VAL A 150 -8.71 12.51 -13.55
CA VAL A 150 -9.42 12.02 -12.35
C VAL A 150 -10.35 13.05 -11.71
N MET A 151 -10.19 14.33 -12.05
CA MET A 151 -10.98 15.44 -11.50
C MET A 151 -11.60 16.28 -12.63
N THR A 152 -12.78 16.84 -12.38
CA THR A 152 -13.38 17.81 -13.29
C THR A 152 -12.67 19.17 -13.23
N ALA A 153 -12.80 19.98 -14.27
CA ALA A 153 -12.21 21.31 -14.30
C ALA A 153 -12.68 22.20 -13.12
N GLU A 154 -13.93 22.05 -12.69
CA GLU A 154 -14.48 22.76 -11.54
C GLU A 154 -13.81 22.33 -10.22
N GLN A 155 -13.53 21.03 -10.08
CA GLN A 155 -12.82 20.49 -8.90
C GLN A 155 -11.36 20.96 -8.87
N ILE A 156 -10.68 20.96 -10.02
CA ILE A 156 -9.29 21.43 -10.13
C ILE A 156 -9.20 22.92 -9.81
N ALA A 157 -10.15 23.73 -10.29
CA ALA A 157 -10.18 25.18 -10.07
C ALA A 157 -10.24 25.56 -8.57
N VAL A 158 -10.76 24.69 -7.71
CA VAL A 158 -10.79 24.90 -6.24
C VAL A 158 -9.38 24.94 -5.64
N TYR A 159 -8.42 24.33 -6.31
CA TYR A 159 -7.02 24.21 -5.88
C TYR A 159 -6.07 25.10 -6.71
N GLU A 160 -6.61 26.07 -7.47
CA GLU A 160 -5.80 27.03 -8.23
C GLU A 160 -4.77 27.72 -7.34
N GLY A 161 -3.49 27.67 -7.74
CA GLY A 161 -2.37 28.19 -6.94
C GLY A 161 -1.71 27.18 -5.99
N ASP A 162 -2.35 26.02 -5.78
CA ASP A 162 -1.78 24.91 -5.00
C ASP A 162 -1.55 23.65 -5.86
N ILE A 163 -1.61 23.77 -7.19
CA ILE A 163 -1.34 22.66 -8.11
C ILE A 163 0.18 22.44 -8.17
N TYR A 164 0.57 21.16 -8.09
CA TYR A 164 1.94 20.72 -8.36
C TYR A 164 2.07 20.35 -9.82
N TYR A 165 3.00 21.00 -10.50
CA TYR A 165 3.31 20.74 -11.91
C TYR A 165 4.69 20.07 -12.03
N ILE A 166 4.85 19.26 -13.07
CA ILE A 166 6.12 18.70 -13.52
C ILE A 166 6.24 18.89 -15.03
N ASP A 167 7.44 19.13 -15.55
CA ASP A 167 7.64 19.26 -17.00
C ASP A 167 7.79 17.86 -17.63
N GLN A 168 7.11 17.63 -18.75
CA GLN A 168 7.29 16.41 -19.54
C GLN A 168 8.75 16.24 -19.98
N ALA A 169 9.45 17.33 -20.24
CA ALA A 169 10.85 17.31 -20.60
C ALA A 169 11.75 16.67 -19.52
N ASP A 170 11.40 16.86 -18.23
CA ASP A 170 12.14 16.26 -17.12
C ASP A 170 11.86 14.75 -17.00
N ILE A 171 10.63 14.33 -17.27
CA ILE A 171 10.25 12.92 -17.35
C ILE A 171 11.03 12.22 -18.48
N ASP A 172 11.02 12.81 -19.68
CA ASP A 172 11.72 12.28 -20.87
C ASP A 172 13.24 12.23 -20.64
N ALA A 173 13.80 13.25 -19.96
CA ALA A 173 15.22 13.28 -19.61
C ALA A 173 15.59 12.13 -18.68
N LYS A 174 14.75 11.83 -17.68
CA LYS A 174 14.99 10.74 -16.75
C LYS A 174 14.92 9.37 -17.43
N GLU A 175 14.01 9.16 -18.38
CA GLU A 175 13.95 7.91 -19.14
C GLU A 175 15.20 7.66 -19.99
N THR A 176 15.88 8.74 -20.44
CA THR A 176 17.09 8.66 -21.28
C THR A 176 18.37 8.56 -20.47
N GLU A 177 18.35 8.82 -19.18
CA GLU A 177 19.48 8.56 -18.29
C GLU A 177 19.71 7.06 -18.20
N GLU A 178 20.60 6.51 -19.05
CA GLU A 178 21.17 5.18 -18.85
C GLU A 178 21.80 5.15 -17.45
N ILE A 179 21.23 4.37 -16.54
CA ILE A 179 21.80 4.13 -15.21
C ILE A 179 23.21 3.59 -15.45
N PRO A 180 24.29 4.36 -15.23
CA PRO A 180 25.61 3.80 -15.28
C PRO A 180 25.68 2.79 -14.15
N ILE A 181 25.86 1.51 -14.47
CA ILE A 181 26.17 0.47 -13.48
C ILE A 181 27.59 0.77 -13.00
N SER A 182 27.69 1.77 -12.14
CA SER A 182 28.93 2.08 -11.41
C SER A 182 29.01 1.07 -10.26
N GLU A 183 30.02 0.19 -10.33
CA GLU A 183 30.33 -0.77 -9.27
C GLU A 183 30.82 -0.10 -7.96
N THR A 184 30.81 1.20 -7.86
CA THR A 184 31.24 1.94 -6.66
C THR A 184 30.18 2.94 -6.24
N ALA A 185 29.57 2.70 -5.10
CA ALA A 185 28.58 3.55 -4.42
C ALA A 185 29.15 4.90 -3.92
N GLU A 186 30.15 5.47 -4.61
CA GLU A 186 30.84 6.70 -4.21
C GLU A 186 30.69 7.84 -5.22
N ASP A 187 29.76 7.75 -6.17
CA ASP A 187 29.58 8.86 -7.11
C ASP A 187 28.51 9.83 -6.62
N PRO A 188 28.90 11.04 -6.13
CA PRO A 188 27.95 12.05 -5.65
C PRO A 188 27.11 12.67 -6.79
N ALA A 189 27.23 12.21 -8.02
CA ALA A 189 26.39 12.63 -9.14
C ALA A 189 24.95 12.10 -9.04
N TYR A 190 24.66 11.13 -8.14
CA TYR A 190 23.30 10.70 -7.79
C TYR A 190 22.65 11.58 -6.71
N ALA A 191 23.44 12.45 -6.09
CA ALA A 191 22.94 13.46 -5.20
C ALA A 191 22.42 14.62 -6.04
N SER A 192 21.09 14.63 -6.23
CA SER A 192 20.37 15.86 -6.48
C SER A 192 20.83 16.63 -7.72
N SER A 193 20.24 16.33 -8.87
CA SER A 193 19.85 17.47 -9.67
C SER A 193 18.94 18.28 -8.73
N ALA A 194 19.48 19.36 -8.17
CA ALA A 194 18.73 20.25 -7.33
C ALA A 194 17.64 20.84 -8.22
N TYR A 195 16.46 20.20 -8.21
CA TYR A 195 15.26 20.78 -8.79
C TYR A 195 14.92 21.99 -7.92
N THR A 196 15.47 23.14 -8.32
CA THR A 196 15.18 24.45 -7.74
C THR A 196 13.98 25.08 -8.43
N GLU A 197 13.23 24.31 -9.21
CA GLU A 197 12.04 24.78 -9.90
C GLU A 197 10.88 24.91 -8.91
N ASP A 198 10.16 26.03 -9.01
CA ASP A 198 8.90 26.19 -8.30
C ASP A 198 7.82 25.40 -9.05
N HIS A 199 7.56 24.17 -8.61
CA HIS A 199 6.55 23.29 -9.19
C HIS A 199 5.11 23.84 -9.16
N ARG A 200 4.90 25.05 -8.65
CA ARG A 200 3.61 25.78 -8.72
C ARG A 200 3.53 26.75 -9.88
N ASP A 201 4.67 27.09 -10.51
CA ASP A 201 4.70 28.01 -11.64
C ASP A 201 4.96 27.28 -12.95
N PRO A 202 3.90 26.92 -13.70
CA PRO A 202 4.05 26.24 -14.99
C PRO A 202 4.60 27.12 -16.11
N SER A 203 4.78 28.43 -15.86
CA SER A 203 5.19 29.39 -16.92
C SER A 203 6.63 29.18 -17.43
N GLN A 204 7.45 28.50 -16.67
CA GLN A 204 8.84 28.18 -17.03
C GLN A 204 8.97 26.78 -17.63
N MET A 205 7.91 25.99 -17.63
CA MET A 205 7.87 24.62 -18.14
C MET A 205 7.51 24.62 -19.63
N GLU A 206 8.12 23.70 -20.39
CA GLU A 206 7.85 23.54 -21.81
C GLU A 206 6.48 22.87 -22.04
N ASN A 207 6.22 21.81 -21.26
CA ASN A 207 4.98 21.05 -21.32
C ASN A 207 4.54 20.64 -19.89
N PRO A 208 3.91 21.57 -19.14
CA PRO A 208 3.55 21.34 -17.74
C PRO A 208 2.44 20.30 -17.60
N ILE A 209 2.64 19.36 -16.71
CA ILE A 209 1.70 18.31 -16.30
C ILE A 209 1.26 18.59 -14.87
N ALA A 210 -0.03 18.73 -14.64
CA ALA A 210 -0.59 18.87 -13.31
C ALA A 210 -0.68 17.49 -12.63
N ALA A 211 0.33 17.14 -11.80
CA ALA A 211 0.50 15.80 -11.25
C ALA A 211 0.05 15.66 -9.77
N GLY A 212 -0.22 16.77 -9.08
CA GLY A 212 -0.60 16.73 -7.67
C GLY A 212 -1.14 18.05 -7.13
N ILE A 213 -1.47 18.04 -5.84
CA ILE A 213 -2.02 19.19 -5.14
C ILE A 213 -1.22 19.40 -3.85
N TYR A 214 -0.69 20.60 -3.65
CA TYR A 214 -0.06 20.99 -2.39
C TYR A 214 -1.10 21.16 -1.29
N LEU A 215 -0.83 20.56 -0.15
CA LEU A 215 -1.60 20.72 1.07
C LEU A 215 -0.70 21.30 2.15
N ASN A 216 -1.16 22.36 2.82
CA ASN A 216 -0.49 22.89 3.98
C ASN A 216 -0.93 22.10 5.21
N VAL A 217 0.02 21.46 5.90
CA VAL A 217 -0.26 20.54 7.01
C VAL A 217 -1.07 21.20 8.11
N GLU A 218 -0.75 22.45 8.42
CA GLU A 218 -1.41 23.21 9.50
C GLU A 218 -2.87 23.57 9.20
N ASP A 219 -3.26 23.56 7.92
CA ASP A 219 -4.62 23.86 7.49
C ASP A 219 -5.52 22.62 7.36
N ILE A 220 -4.95 21.43 7.59
CA ILE A 220 -5.66 20.13 7.49
C ILE A 220 -5.92 19.57 8.89
N PRO A 221 -7.15 19.68 9.42
CA PRO A 221 -7.49 19.17 10.76
C PRO A 221 -7.12 17.70 10.95
N PHE A 222 -7.38 16.86 9.95
CA PHE A 222 -7.03 15.45 9.95
C PHE A 222 -5.54 15.20 10.25
N PHE A 223 -4.63 15.97 9.63
CA PHE A 223 -3.20 15.79 9.88
C PHE A 223 -2.81 16.21 11.30
N MET A 224 -3.46 17.24 11.82
CA MET A 224 -3.20 17.73 13.17
C MET A 224 -3.74 16.78 14.23
N ASP A 225 -4.96 16.30 14.07
CA ASP A 225 -5.64 15.43 15.03
C ASP A 225 -4.98 14.04 15.13
N HIS A 226 -4.47 13.53 14.01
CA HIS A 226 -3.78 12.25 13.95
C HIS A 226 -2.25 12.34 13.99
N ASN A 227 -1.69 13.53 14.24
CA ASN A 227 -0.25 13.78 14.28
C ASN A 227 0.49 13.31 13.01
N CYS A 228 -0.15 13.48 11.86
CA CYS A 228 0.45 13.21 10.55
C CYS A 228 1.24 14.42 10.10
N PHE A 229 2.52 14.22 9.79
CA PHE A 229 3.45 15.30 9.48
C PHE A 229 3.58 16.34 10.62
N LEU A 230 4.71 16.98 10.74
CA LEU A 230 4.91 17.95 11.82
C LEU A 230 4.45 19.36 11.45
N SER A 231 4.71 19.77 10.21
CA SER A 231 4.40 21.12 9.72
C SER A 231 4.76 21.23 8.23
N GLY A 232 4.40 22.35 7.61
CA GLY A 232 4.80 22.71 6.25
C GLY A 232 3.93 22.08 5.18
N LYS A 233 4.44 21.93 3.96
CA LYS A 233 3.66 21.46 2.82
C LYS A 233 3.94 20.01 2.48
N VAL A 234 2.90 19.31 2.04
CA VAL A 234 2.95 17.99 1.42
C VAL A 234 2.25 18.05 0.07
N VAL A 235 2.52 17.10 -0.80
CA VAL A 235 1.85 16.96 -2.08
C VAL A 235 0.96 15.72 -2.05
N TYR A 236 -0.26 15.88 -2.51
CA TYR A 236 -1.25 14.84 -2.67
C TYR A 236 -1.31 14.42 -4.14
N GLY A 237 -1.16 13.13 -4.42
CA GLY A 237 -1.23 12.57 -5.75
C GLY A 237 -2.19 11.39 -5.85
N PHE A 238 -2.73 11.17 -7.03
CA PHE A 238 -3.59 10.05 -7.38
C PHE A 238 -2.76 9.00 -8.09
N MET A 239 -2.66 7.81 -7.51
CA MET A 239 -1.80 6.74 -8.08
C MET A 239 -2.39 6.20 -9.39
N CYS A 240 -1.58 6.14 -10.46
CA CYS A 240 -2.03 5.69 -11.78
C CYS A 240 -2.43 4.21 -11.84
N ASN A 241 -2.02 3.40 -10.87
CA ASN A 241 -2.40 2.00 -10.73
C ASN A 241 -3.42 1.74 -9.59
N GLY A 242 -3.94 2.81 -8.96
CA GLY A 242 -4.99 2.71 -7.94
C GLY A 242 -6.35 2.32 -8.55
N ALA A 243 -7.12 1.54 -7.80
CA ALA A 243 -8.42 1.03 -8.26
C ALA A 243 -9.60 1.95 -7.91
N HIS A 244 -9.43 2.87 -6.92
CA HIS A 244 -10.53 3.63 -6.31
C HIS A 244 -10.27 5.14 -6.38
N THR A 245 -9.98 5.66 -7.57
CA THR A 245 -9.69 7.08 -7.83
C THR A 245 -10.83 8.01 -7.38
N ASP A 246 -12.08 7.59 -7.50
CA ASP A 246 -13.24 8.35 -7.02
C ASP A 246 -13.24 8.49 -5.48
N GLN A 247 -12.78 7.48 -4.75
CA GLN A 247 -12.60 7.58 -3.30
C GLN A 247 -11.39 8.45 -2.93
N ALA A 248 -10.33 8.43 -3.75
CA ALA A 248 -9.20 9.32 -3.57
C ALA A 248 -9.60 10.80 -3.73
N VAL A 249 -10.45 11.13 -4.70
CA VAL A 249 -11.01 12.49 -4.85
C VAL A 249 -11.87 12.89 -3.65
N LYS A 250 -12.71 11.97 -3.13
CA LYS A 250 -13.48 12.24 -1.91
C LYS A 250 -12.59 12.41 -0.68
N PHE A 251 -11.50 11.65 -0.60
CA PHE A 251 -10.55 11.78 0.51
C PHE A 251 -9.84 13.14 0.48
N LEU A 252 -9.43 13.63 -0.70
CA LEU A 252 -8.91 14.98 -0.86
C LEU A 252 -9.92 16.04 -0.38
N SER A 253 -11.19 15.91 -0.80
CA SER A 253 -12.26 16.81 -0.36
C SER A 253 -12.51 16.72 1.14
N TYR A 254 -12.46 15.53 1.72
CA TYR A 254 -12.55 15.31 3.17
C TYR A 254 -11.42 16.00 3.94
N LEU A 255 -10.18 15.86 3.46
CA LEU A 255 -9.01 16.49 4.07
C LEU A 255 -9.10 18.01 4.05
N THR A 256 -9.51 18.58 2.93
CA THR A 256 -9.47 20.04 2.70
C THR A 256 -10.77 20.75 3.08
N GLY A 257 -11.85 20.03 3.26
CA GLY A 257 -13.18 20.60 3.48
C GLY A 257 -13.75 21.34 2.26
N LYS A 258 -13.23 21.04 1.08
CA LYS A 258 -13.54 21.71 -0.19
C LYS A 258 -14.32 20.80 -1.14
#